data_72c19bb65181b1b179bfebc9fe0ad06b
#
_entry.id   72c19bb65181b1b179bfebc9fe0ad06b
#
_cell.length_a   1.000
_cell.length_b   1.000
_cell.length_c   1.000
_cell.angle_alpha   90.00
_cell.angle_beta   90.00
_cell.angle_gamma   90.00
#
_symmetry.space_group_name_H-M   'P 1'
#
loop_
_entity.id
_entity.type
_entity.pdbx_description
1 polymer ?
#
loop_
_entity_poly.entity_id
_entity_poly.type
_entity_poly.pdbx_seq_one_letter_code
_entity_poly.pdbx_strand_id
1 'polypeptide(L)'
;MEAQEQRSSKLLKGLVLLFLCVPLSFQIFHWRDFTPLNGVQDSKAKEMKDSLSGKLDWLSGSFQRHTEVYLGENLAVKSPLVRLRNQVEYSLFGKINAQQIFEYNGNLFRFYSADYNEGTSFIGQQAVSEKVRKLTKIQEFLGESHPIILTIAPSKTYFYSEDLPEVHTRETDRSNYKAITKEALKKGIHVIDFNTYFLDIKKSSKAPLISKSGIHWSMFGAAMAMDTLVSKVEQLKKSTYSHPIYTLDKSYRFFYNDNDLAQLLNVLSPPNDPELRCLTFPIQRPVGKKIRALIISDSFFDVVSMTDLRQQLFTTDTKYLYYFNTRKDPTNNNQGLAGMNLLEEMKKADCIILLNDIVNMENFGWGFIESAYLDIQKEKKK
;
A
#
# COMPACT_ATOMS: atom_id res chain seq x y z
N MET A 1 -0.36 31.55 52.47
CA MET A 1 -0.32 31.80 51.03
C MET A 1 1.11 31.67 50.45
N GLU A 2 2.09 32.44 50.92
CA GLU A 2 3.48 32.40 50.44
C GLU A 2 4.15 31.02 50.45
N ALA A 3 3.95 30.21 51.51
CA ALA A 3 4.56 28.87 51.60
C ALA A 3 3.99 27.88 50.52
N GLN A 4 2.74 28.07 50.14
CA GLN A 4 2.08 27.22 49.11
C GLN A 4 2.51 27.63 47.71
N GLU A 5 2.72 28.91 47.47
CA GLU A 5 3.22 29.48 46.23
C GLU A 5 4.70 29.09 45.99
N GLN A 6 5.51 29.11 47.03
CA GLN A 6 6.91 28.68 47.01
C GLN A 6 7.04 27.15 46.75
N ARG A 7 6.10 26.35 47.25
CA ARG A 7 6.05 24.90 47.05
C ARG A 7 5.64 24.56 45.61
N SER A 8 4.65 25.27 45.05
CA SER A 8 4.22 25.10 43.66
C SER A 8 5.31 25.53 42.66
N SER A 9 6.04 26.63 42.96
CA SER A 9 7.17 27.08 42.16
C SER A 9 8.34 26.08 42.15
N LYS A 10 8.67 25.49 43.30
CA LYS A 10 9.72 24.45 43.39
C LYS A 10 9.31 23.18 42.64
N LEU A 11 8.05 22.78 42.75
CA LEU A 11 7.51 21.60 42.02
C LEU A 11 7.57 21.83 40.51
N LEU A 12 7.15 23.00 40.03
CA LEU A 12 7.22 23.37 38.63
C LEU A 12 8.65 23.38 38.10
N LYS A 13 9.60 23.97 38.85
CA LYS A 13 11.02 23.94 38.49
C LYS A 13 11.58 22.53 38.44
N GLY A 14 11.21 21.67 39.37
CA GLY A 14 11.58 20.25 39.38
C GLY A 14 11.04 19.50 38.19
N LEU A 15 9.79 19.74 37.79
CA LEU A 15 9.17 19.14 36.60
C LEU A 15 9.83 19.59 35.32
N VAL A 16 10.15 20.89 35.21
CA VAL A 16 10.86 21.43 34.04
C VAL A 16 12.27 20.81 33.94
N LEU A 17 12.98 20.72 35.04
CA LEU A 17 14.30 20.10 35.07
C LEU A 17 14.25 18.61 34.71
N LEU A 18 13.27 17.87 35.21
CA LEU A 18 13.02 16.48 34.87
C LEU A 18 12.73 16.34 33.37
N PHE A 19 11.87 17.21 32.83
CA PHE A 19 11.50 17.22 31.40
C PHE A 19 12.69 17.49 30.49
N LEU A 20 13.67 18.27 30.93
CA LEU A 20 14.93 18.53 30.19
C LEU A 20 15.96 17.41 30.38
N CYS A 21 16.06 16.83 31.60
CA CYS A 21 17.07 15.80 31.87
C CYS A 21 16.72 14.42 31.27
N VAL A 22 15.41 14.08 31.18
CA VAL A 22 14.99 12.79 30.62
C VAL A 22 15.43 12.63 29.17
N PRO A 23 15.14 13.55 28.22
CA PRO A 23 15.64 13.44 26.85
C PRO A 23 17.16 13.36 26.75
N LEU A 24 17.86 14.11 27.62
CA LEU A 24 19.32 14.12 27.65
C LEU A 24 19.87 12.77 28.13
N SER A 25 19.25 12.13 29.13
CA SER A 25 19.65 10.81 29.60
C SER A 25 19.48 9.76 28.51
N PHE A 26 18.36 9.75 27.79
CA PHE A 26 18.15 8.86 26.65
C PHE A 26 19.22 9.05 25.57
N GLN A 27 19.65 10.29 25.32
CA GLN A 27 20.71 10.59 24.37
C GLN A 27 22.07 10.10 24.85
N ILE A 28 22.41 10.31 26.12
CA ILE A 28 23.70 9.91 26.73
C ILE A 28 23.82 8.39 26.81
N PHE A 29 22.77 7.69 27.20
CA PHE A 29 22.76 6.24 27.36
C PHE A 29 22.44 5.49 26.07
N HIS A 30 22.31 6.20 24.93
CA HIS A 30 21.96 5.63 23.63
C HIS A 30 20.70 4.75 23.61
N TRP A 31 19.75 5.05 24.46
CA TRP A 31 18.45 4.36 24.47
C TRP A 31 17.64 4.79 23.26
N ARG A 32 17.79 4.06 22.15
CA ARG A 32 17.18 4.38 20.83
C ARG A 32 16.04 3.44 20.42
N ASP A 33 15.52 2.66 21.35
CA ASP A 33 14.56 1.58 21.06
C ASP A 33 13.11 2.04 20.87
N PHE A 34 12.89 3.34 20.60
CA PHE A 34 11.56 3.81 20.26
C PHE A 34 11.24 3.50 18.79
N THR A 35 10.02 2.98 18.55
CA THR A 35 9.52 2.70 17.21
C THR A 35 9.65 3.95 16.33
N PRO A 36 10.30 3.85 15.15
CA PRO A 36 10.41 4.96 14.21
C PRO A 36 9.05 5.51 13.79
N LEU A 37 9.01 6.76 13.35
CA LEU A 37 7.80 7.35 12.77
C LEU A 37 7.51 6.69 11.42
N ASN A 38 6.25 6.37 11.17
CA ASN A 38 5.81 5.80 9.90
C ASN A 38 5.77 6.88 8.81
N GLY A 39 6.15 6.50 7.58
CA GLY A 39 6.07 7.39 6.42
C GLY A 39 7.11 8.53 6.40
N VAL A 40 7.97 8.61 7.38
CA VAL A 40 9.10 9.53 7.40
C VAL A 40 10.28 8.82 6.75
N GLN A 41 10.75 9.35 5.61
CA GLN A 41 12.06 8.92 5.11
C GLN A 41 13.10 9.39 6.14
N ASP A 42 13.91 8.45 6.64
CA ASP A 42 15.11 8.81 7.35
C ASP A 42 15.95 9.71 6.42
N SER A 43 15.82 11.01 6.60
CA SER A 43 16.82 11.90 6.07
C SER A 43 18.11 11.44 6.73
N LYS A 44 19.01 10.84 5.94
CA LYS A 44 20.35 10.47 6.43
C LYS A 44 20.92 11.75 7.02
N ALA A 45 20.76 11.92 8.34
CA ALA A 45 21.38 13.02 9.06
C ALA A 45 22.87 12.92 8.75
N LYS A 46 23.34 13.84 7.91
CA LYS A 46 24.77 13.93 7.62
C LYS A 46 25.50 13.89 8.95
N GLU A 47 26.44 12.98 9.07
CA GLU A 47 27.19 12.78 10.29
C GLU A 47 27.67 14.13 10.82
N MET A 48 27.47 14.37 12.11
CA MET A 48 27.89 15.60 12.79
C MET A 48 29.41 15.89 12.65
N LYS A 49 30.17 14.90 12.24
CA LYS A 49 31.62 15.04 11.90
C LYS A 49 31.89 16.16 10.90
N ASP A 50 31.00 16.38 9.92
CA ASP A 50 31.22 17.49 8.96
C ASP A 50 30.90 18.86 9.58
N SER A 51 30.10 18.90 10.65
CA SER A 51 29.77 20.14 11.37
C SER A 51 30.84 20.56 12.34
N LEU A 52 31.56 19.62 12.96
CA LEU A 52 32.62 19.88 13.92
C LEU A 52 34.00 20.09 13.24
N SER A 53 34.10 19.83 11.94
CA SER A 53 35.38 19.93 11.20
C SER A 53 35.80 21.36 10.83
N GLY A 54 35.23 22.40 11.45
CA GLY A 54 35.63 23.81 11.25
C GLY A 54 35.18 24.44 9.93
N LYS A 55 34.35 23.75 9.13
CA LYS A 55 33.83 24.26 7.85
C LYS A 55 32.57 25.14 7.98
N LEU A 56 31.97 25.20 9.16
CA LEU A 56 30.77 25.99 9.40
C LEU A 56 31.10 27.21 10.24
N ASP A 57 30.77 28.38 9.71
CA ASP A 57 30.98 29.64 10.38
C ASP A 57 29.90 29.88 11.45
N TRP A 58 30.36 30.10 12.68
CA TRP A 58 29.52 30.43 13.82
C TRP A 58 28.77 31.76 13.63
N LEU A 59 29.47 32.74 13.08
CA LEU A 59 28.92 34.10 12.90
C LEU A 59 27.86 34.16 11.81
N SER A 60 27.94 33.33 10.78
CA SER A 60 26.90 33.23 9.74
C SER A 60 25.62 32.51 10.18
N GLY A 61 25.60 31.91 11.37
CA GLY A 61 24.50 31.07 11.86
C GLY A 61 24.43 29.69 11.18
N SER A 62 25.38 29.31 10.36
CA SER A 62 25.38 28.01 9.69
C SER A 62 25.58 26.85 10.66
N PHE A 63 26.44 27.03 11.66
CA PHE A 63 26.62 26.05 12.73
C PHE A 63 25.35 25.81 13.54
N GLN A 64 24.67 26.89 13.93
CA GLN A 64 23.43 26.81 14.70
C GLN A 64 22.36 26.07 13.94
N ARG A 65 22.10 26.43 12.67
CA ARG A 65 21.13 25.72 11.82
C ARG A 65 21.44 24.24 11.66
N HIS A 66 22.71 23.92 11.46
CA HIS A 66 23.12 22.52 11.30
C HIS A 66 22.96 21.73 12.59
N THR A 67 23.26 22.36 13.74
CA THR A 67 23.07 21.75 15.08
C THR A 67 21.60 21.54 15.38
N GLU A 68 20.72 22.50 15.07
CA GLU A 68 19.27 22.37 15.24
C GLU A 68 18.72 21.22 14.41
N VAL A 69 19.09 21.13 13.13
CA VAL A 69 18.69 20.03 12.25
C VAL A 69 19.18 18.70 12.79
N TYR A 70 20.47 18.64 13.17
CA TYR A 70 21.06 17.40 13.71
C TYR A 70 20.35 16.95 14.98
N LEU A 71 20.15 17.85 15.95
CA LEU A 71 19.42 17.54 17.19
C LEU A 71 17.98 17.15 16.91
N GLY A 72 17.31 17.88 16.03
CA GLY A 72 15.93 17.59 15.61
C GLY A 72 15.77 16.20 14.98
N GLU A 73 16.77 15.75 14.20
CA GLU A 73 16.74 14.44 13.54
C GLU A 73 17.20 13.29 14.46
N ASN A 74 18.15 13.55 15.36
CA ASN A 74 18.79 12.51 16.18
C ASN A 74 18.34 12.48 17.64
N LEU A 75 17.36 13.31 18.05
CA LEU A 75 16.85 13.30 19.42
C LEU A 75 16.19 11.94 19.73
N ALA A 76 16.73 11.20 20.69
CA ALA A 76 16.28 9.86 21.04
C ALA A 76 14.77 9.79 21.34
N VAL A 77 14.21 10.83 21.96
CA VAL A 77 12.79 10.94 22.32
C VAL A 77 11.92 11.62 21.24
N LYS A 78 12.45 11.88 20.02
CA LYS A 78 11.70 12.54 18.94
C LYS A 78 10.40 11.81 18.63
N SER A 79 10.48 10.51 18.35
CA SER A 79 9.31 9.72 17.95
C SER A 79 8.18 9.72 18.98
N PRO A 80 8.41 9.45 20.28
CA PRO A 80 7.36 9.55 21.30
C PRO A 80 6.81 10.97 21.48
N LEU A 81 7.63 12.02 21.40
CA LEU A 81 7.14 13.40 21.52
C LEU A 81 6.28 13.81 20.31
N VAL A 82 6.65 13.41 19.10
CA VAL A 82 5.84 13.63 17.91
C VAL A 82 4.50 12.89 18.05
N ARG A 83 4.51 11.63 18.48
CA ARG A 83 3.26 10.87 18.70
C ARG A 83 2.37 11.50 19.77
N LEU A 84 2.96 11.96 20.85
CA LEU A 84 2.21 12.64 21.91
C LEU A 84 1.56 13.92 21.39
N ARG A 85 2.32 14.77 20.69
CA ARG A 85 1.79 15.98 20.05
C ARG A 85 0.67 15.66 19.09
N ASN A 86 0.89 14.72 18.18
CA ASN A 86 -0.12 14.33 17.19
C ASN A 86 -1.37 13.77 17.86
N GLN A 87 -1.21 12.99 18.96
CA GLN A 87 -2.35 12.48 19.73
C GLN A 87 -3.18 13.60 20.34
N VAL A 88 -2.53 14.59 20.95
CA VAL A 88 -3.23 15.75 21.54
C VAL A 88 -3.97 16.54 20.47
N GLU A 89 -3.31 16.84 19.34
CA GLU A 89 -3.91 17.58 18.23
C GLU A 89 -5.08 16.82 17.59
N TYR A 90 -4.93 15.51 17.41
CA TYR A 90 -5.98 14.64 16.87
C TYR A 90 -7.17 14.51 17.84
N SER A 91 -6.91 14.23 19.13
CA SER A 91 -7.99 13.97 20.10
C SER A 91 -8.77 15.23 20.50
N LEU A 92 -8.11 16.40 20.56
CA LEU A 92 -8.77 17.64 21.00
C LEU A 92 -9.29 18.49 19.86
N PHE A 93 -8.68 18.42 18.70
CA PHE A 93 -8.96 19.31 17.57
C PHE A 93 -9.31 18.60 16.26
N GLY A 94 -9.31 17.27 16.24
CA GLY A 94 -9.52 16.49 15.00
C GLY A 94 -8.44 16.75 13.94
N LYS A 95 -7.26 17.28 14.36
CA LYS A 95 -6.23 17.67 13.40
C LYS A 95 -5.31 16.50 13.08
N ILE A 96 -5.18 16.21 11.79
CA ILE A 96 -4.27 15.21 11.25
C ILE A 96 -3.03 15.91 10.70
N ASN A 97 -1.84 15.54 11.23
CA ASN A 97 -0.56 16.09 10.78
C ASN A 97 0.12 15.23 9.70
N ALA A 98 -0.45 14.08 9.36
CA ALA A 98 0.04 13.25 8.28
C ALA A 98 -0.28 13.88 6.93
N GLN A 99 0.76 14.04 6.09
CA GLN A 99 0.57 14.60 4.75
C GLN A 99 -0.37 13.74 3.91
N GLN A 100 -1.26 14.39 3.19
CA GLN A 100 -2.18 13.76 2.24
C GLN A 100 -3.20 12.79 2.87
N ILE A 101 -3.41 12.83 4.18
CA ILE A 101 -4.46 12.05 4.85
C ILE A 101 -5.50 13.00 5.45
N PHE A 102 -6.75 12.66 5.26
CA PHE A 102 -7.88 13.31 5.92
C PHE A 102 -8.86 12.27 6.45
N GLU A 103 -9.67 12.67 7.40
CA GLU A 103 -10.72 11.84 7.99
C GLU A 103 -12.09 12.43 7.66
N TYR A 104 -13.02 11.57 7.27
CA TYR A 104 -14.41 11.93 7.10
C TYR A 104 -15.32 10.77 7.49
N ASN A 105 -16.33 11.03 8.33
CA ASN A 105 -17.25 10.02 8.86
C ASN A 105 -16.56 8.77 9.44
N GLY A 106 -15.43 8.96 10.14
CA GLY A 106 -14.66 7.87 10.74
C GLY A 106 -13.87 7.01 9.74
N ASN A 107 -13.81 7.43 8.47
CA ASN A 107 -12.96 6.83 7.45
C ASN A 107 -11.73 7.71 7.19
N LEU A 108 -10.56 7.09 7.10
CA LEU A 108 -9.34 7.76 6.65
C LEU A 108 -9.18 7.61 5.14
N PHE A 109 -8.89 8.71 4.47
CA PHE A 109 -8.69 8.78 3.02
C PHE A 109 -7.37 9.44 2.68
N ARG A 110 -6.89 9.25 1.45
CA ARG A 110 -5.79 10.03 0.87
C ARG A 110 -6.31 11.07 -0.13
N PHE A 111 -5.78 12.28 -0.09
CA PHE A 111 -6.16 13.37 -1.02
C PHE A 111 -5.94 12.97 -2.47
N TYR A 112 -4.83 12.35 -2.83
CA TYR A 112 -4.58 11.95 -4.22
C TYR A 112 -5.60 10.94 -4.76
N SER A 113 -6.21 10.14 -3.89
CA SER A 113 -7.27 9.20 -4.30
C SER A 113 -8.58 9.94 -4.60
N ALA A 114 -8.82 11.06 -3.92
CA ALA A 114 -9.95 11.95 -4.21
C ALA A 114 -9.71 12.76 -5.50
N ASP A 115 -8.50 13.30 -5.68
CA ASP A 115 -8.10 14.05 -6.88
C ASP A 115 -8.17 13.20 -8.16
N TYR A 116 -7.94 11.89 -8.05
CA TYR A 116 -8.07 10.96 -9.18
C TYR A 116 -9.48 10.99 -9.78
N ASN A 117 -10.52 11.14 -8.96
CA ASN A 117 -11.90 11.22 -9.43
C ASN A 117 -12.14 12.44 -10.33
N GLU A 118 -11.34 13.49 -10.21
CA GLU A 118 -11.39 14.71 -11.05
C GLU A 118 -10.77 14.52 -12.44
N GLY A 119 -10.13 13.35 -12.71
CA GLY A 119 -9.56 13.00 -14.01
C GLY A 119 -8.28 13.76 -14.37
N THR A 120 -7.60 14.36 -13.40
CA THR A 120 -6.36 15.13 -13.59
C THR A 120 -5.21 14.27 -14.11
N SER A 121 -5.20 12.96 -13.78
CA SER A 121 -4.18 11.99 -14.19
C SER A 121 -4.50 11.28 -15.50
N PHE A 122 -5.56 11.66 -16.23
CA PHE A 122 -5.97 10.96 -17.46
C PHE A 122 -4.91 11.07 -18.55
N ILE A 123 -4.33 9.91 -18.94
CA ILE A 123 -3.24 9.81 -19.93
C ILE A 123 -3.68 10.05 -21.37
N GLY A 124 -4.99 10.17 -21.62
CA GLY A 124 -5.57 10.39 -22.93
C GLY A 124 -5.89 9.10 -23.67
N GLN A 125 -6.93 9.16 -24.51
CA GLN A 125 -7.46 7.99 -25.23
C GLN A 125 -6.43 7.34 -26.16
N GLN A 126 -5.56 8.12 -26.77
CA GLN A 126 -4.52 7.59 -27.66
C GLN A 126 -3.50 6.72 -26.89
N ALA A 127 -3.04 7.17 -25.71
CA ALA A 127 -2.11 6.41 -24.89
C ALA A 127 -2.77 5.14 -24.34
N VAL A 128 -4.05 5.21 -23.93
CA VAL A 128 -4.84 4.04 -23.53
C VAL A 128 -4.90 3.01 -24.66
N SER A 129 -5.30 3.43 -25.86
CA SER A 129 -5.43 2.54 -27.01
C SER A 129 -4.11 1.90 -27.41
N GLU A 130 -2.99 2.62 -27.32
CA GLU A 130 -1.67 2.09 -27.63
C GLU A 130 -1.20 1.07 -26.59
N LYS A 131 -1.39 1.34 -25.28
CA LYS A 131 -1.08 0.37 -24.20
C LYS A 131 -1.89 -0.92 -24.37
N VAL A 132 -3.20 -0.80 -24.55
CA VAL A 132 -4.07 -1.97 -24.72
C VAL A 132 -3.75 -2.73 -26.02
N ARG A 133 -3.41 -2.02 -27.10
CA ARG A 133 -2.94 -2.66 -28.35
C ARG A 133 -1.68 -3.51 -28.11
N LYS A 134 -0.69 -2.99 -27.39
CA LYS A 134 0.51 -3.77 -27.02
C LYS A 134 0.15 -4.99 -26.18
N LEU A 135 -0.72 -4.82 -25.19
CA LEU A 135 -1.19 -5.91 -24.33
C LEU A 135 -1.89 -7.01 -25.16
N THR A 136 -2.74 -6.62 -26.12
CA THR A 136 -3.39 -7.56 -27.05
C THR A 136 -2.35 -8.34 -27.87
N LYS A 137 -1.29 -7.67 -28.35
CA LYS A 137 -0.22 -8.35 -29.11
C LYS A 137 0.59 -9.32 -28.24
N ILE A 138 0.76 -9.03 -26.94
CA ILE A 138 1.37 -9.97 -25.99
C ILE A 138 0.45 -11.18 -25.80
N GLN A 139 -0.85 -10.97 -25.60
CA GLN A 139 -1.82 -12.06 -25.48
C GLN A 139 -1.88 -12.94 -26.73
N GLU A 140 -1.89 -12.34 -27.94
CA GLU A 140 -1.85 -13.09 -29.19
C GLU A 140 -0.59 -13.96 -29.32
N PHE A 141 0.56 -13.47 -28.86
CA PHE A 141 1.82 -14.22 -28.86
C PHE A 141 1.82 -15.40 -27.88
N LEU A 142 1.24 -15.22 -26.70
CA LEU A 142 1.14 -16.23 -25.65
C LEU A 142 0.06 -17.29 -25.93
N GLY A 143 -0.96 -16.93 -26.73
CA GLY A 143 -2.12 -17.77 -26.99
C GLY A 143 -3.01 -17.96 -25.76
N GLU A 144 -4.00 -18.85 -25.87
CA GLU A 144 -4.96 -19.14 -24.80
C GLU A 144 -4.34 -19.95 -23.64
N SER A 145 -3.19 -20.59 -23.87
CA SER A 145 -2.51 -21.39 -22.85
C SER A 145 -1.93 -20.56 -21.70
N HIS A 146 -1.65 -19.26 -21.94
CA HIS A 146 -1.08 -18.33 -20.95
C HIS A 146 -1.89 -17.03 -20.92
N PRO A 147 -3.15 -17.07 -20.42
CA PRO A 147 -4.03 -15.90 -20.44
C PRO A 147 -3.47 -14.77 -19.58
N ILE A 148 -3.63 -13.55 -20.09
CA ILE A 148 -3.40 -12.32 -19.33
C ILE A 148 -4.74 -11.90 -18.72
N ILE A 149 -4.74 -11.67 -17.42
CA ILE A 149 -5.91 -11.24 -16.66
C ILE A 149 -5.59 -9.86 -16.09
N LEU A 150 -6.28 -8.84 -16.58
CA LEU A 150 -6.28 -7.52 -15.98
C LEU A 150 -7.22 -7.53 -14.79
N THR A 151 -6.69 -7.27 -13.61
CA THR A 151 -7.45 -7.17 -12.37
C THR A 151 -7.38 -5.76 -11.82
N ILE A 152 -8.52 -5.19 -11.47
CA ILE A 152 -8.64 -3.83 -10.99
C ILE A 152 -9.02 -3.87 -9.52
N ALA A 153 -8.09 -3.47 -8.64
CA ALA A 153 -8.35 -3.38 -7.21
C ALA A 153 -9.31 -2.23 -6.91
N PRO A 154 -10.17 -2.37 -5.88
CA PRO A 154 -11.14 -1.35 -5.55
C PRO A 154 -10.48 -0.09 -5.00
N SER A 155 -11.01 1.07 -5.37
CA SER A 155 -10.63 2.32 -4.72
C SER A 155 -11.50 2.57 -3.51
N LYS A 156 -10.87 2.95 -2.40
CA LYS A 156 -11.58 3.31 -1.16
C LYS A 156 -12.54 4.48 -1.35
N THR A 157 -12.19 5.45 -2.19
CA THR A 157 -13.03 6.62 -2.48
C THR A 157 -14.27 6.25 -3.28
N TYR A 158 -14.21 5.24 -4.15
CA TYR A 158 -15.39 4.68 -4.80
C TYR A 158 -16.24 3.85 -3.84
N PHE A 159 -15.59 3.01 -3.04
CA PHE A 159 -16.27 2.09 -2.13
C PHE A 159 -17.02 2.80 -1.00
N TYR A 160 -16.47 3.90 -0.48
CA TYR A 160 -17.07 4.75 0.56
C TYR A 160 -17.46 6.13 0.00
N SER A 161 -17.94 6.19 -1.23
CA SER A 161 -18.31 7.46 -1.87
C SER A 161 -19.43 8.19 -1.13
N GLU A 162 -20.34 7.47 -0.48
CA GLU A 162 -21.39 8.05 0.37
C GLU A 162 -20.85 8.74 1.64
N ASP A 163 -19.66 8.36 2.08
CA ASP A 163 -18.97 8.96 3.23
C ASP A 163 -18.08 10.13 2.84
N LEU A 164 -18.02 10.52 1.56
CA LEU A 164 -17.18 11.61 1.10
C LEU A 164 -17.99 12.89 0.82
N PRO A 165 -17.40 14.08 1.03
CA PRO A 165 -17.98 15.32 0.53
C PRO A 165 -18.19 15.25 -0.97
N GLU A 166 -19.30 15.85 -1.46
CA GLU A 166 -19.67 15.83 -2.89
C GLU A 166 -18.56 16.32 -3.82
N VAL A 167 -17.73 17.25 -3.36
CA VAL A 167 -16.56 17.73 -4.12
C VAL A 167 -15.57 16.61 -4.49
N HIS A 168 -15.47 15.56 -3.70
CA HIS A 168 -14.56 14.44 -3.94
C HIS A 168 -15.20 13.25 -4.65
N THR A 169 -16.50 13.28 -4.91
CA THR A 169 -17.25 12.20 -5.56
C THR A 169 -17.61 12.48 -7.01
N ARG A 170 -17.23 13.66 -7.53
CA ARG A 170 -17.51 14.02 -8.93
C ARG A 170 -16.72 13.13 -9.88
N GLU A 171 -17.43 12.17 -10.46
CA GLU A 171 -16.87 11.38 -11.55
C GLU A 171 -16.77 12.20 -12.83
N THR A 172 -15.61 12.14 -13.46
CA THR A 172 -15.42 12.68 -14.81
C THR A 172 -15.44 11.55 -15.83
N ASP A 173 -15.77 11.87 -17.09
CA ASP A 173 -15.60 10.93 -18.21
C ASP A 173 -14.12 10.69 -18.55
N ARG A 174 -13.21 11.48 -17.98
CA ARG A 174 -11.75 11.37 -18.14
C ARG A 174 -11.14 10.48 -17.06
N SER A 175 -11.45 9.20 -17.10
CA SER A 175 -10.93 8.22 -16.13
C SER A 175 -10.08 7.17 -16.83
N ASN A 176 -8.82 7.01 -16.41
CA ASN A 176 -7.96 5.90 -16.86
C ASN A 176 -8.63 4.56 -16.63
N TYR A 177 -9.25 4.38 -15.47
CA TYR A 177 -9.98 3.18 -15.10
C TYR A 177 -11.06 2.84 -16.13
N LYS A 178 -11.99 3.78 -16.40
CA LYS A 178 -13.09 3.56 -17.36
C LYS A 178 -12.56 3.34 -18.78
N ALA A 179 -11.58 4.14 -19.21
CA ALA A 179 -11.04 4.07 -20.55
C ALA A 179 -10.26 2.77 -20.81
N ILE A 180 -9.38 2.36 -19.89
CA ILE A 180 -8.58 1.13 -20.01
C ILE A 180 -9.49 -0.10 -19.94
N THR A 181 -10.43 -0.14 -18.98
CA THR A 181 -11.37 -1.26 -18.84
C THR A 181 -12.20 -1.44 -20.09
N LYS A 182 -12.78 -0.36 -20.61
CA LYS A 182 -13.60 -0.38 -21.83
C LYS A 182 -12.79 -0.85 -23.06
N GLU A 183 -11.57 -0.32 -23.24
CA GLU A 183 -10.74 -0.69 -24.38
C GLU A 183 -10.20 -2.12 -24.24
N ALA A 184 -9.83 -2.58 -23.04
CA ALA A 184 -9.39 -3.94 -22.77
C ALA A 184 -10.48 -4.96 -23.10
N LEU A 185 -11.71 -4.74 -22.61
CA LEU A 185 -12.86 -5.59 -22.90
C LEU A 185 -13.16 -5.63 -24.39
N LYS A 186 -13.14 -4.48 -25.09
CA LYS A 186 -13.34 -4.38 -26.54
C LYS A 186 -12.31 -5.19 -27.33
N LYS A 187 -11.08 -5.32 -26.81
CA LYS A 187 -9.99 -6.08 -27.42
C LYS A 187 -9.92 -7.55 -26.97
N GLY A 188 -10.88 -8.02 -26.19
CA GLY A 188 -10.95 -9.41 -25.73
C GLY A 188 -9.95 -9.76 -24.62
N ILE A 189 -9.36 -8.78 -23.96
CA ILE A 189 -8.54 -9.00 -22.75
C ILE A 189 -9.46 -9.42 -21.60
N HIS A 190 -9.04 -10.41 -20.85
CA HIS A 190 -9.79 -10.83 -19.66
C HIS A 190 -9.65 -9.80 -18.55
N VAL A 191 -10.79 -9.25 -18.12
CA VAL A 191 -10.85 -8.24 -17.04
C VAL A 191 -11.61 -8.80 -15.86
N ILE A 192 -11.09 -8.57 -14.65
CA ILE A 192 -11.82 -8.74 -13.38
C ILE A 192 -11.82 -7.37 -12.70
N ASP A 193 -13.00 -6.78 -12.59
CA ASP A 193 -13.20 -5.49 -11.95
C ASP A 193 -13.67 -5.70 -10.51
N PHE A 194 -12.70 -5.74 -9.59
CA PHE A 194 -13.02 -5.89 -8.17
C PHE A 194 -13.66 -4.64 -7.56
N ASN A 195 -13.53 -3.47 -8.19
CA ASN A 195 -14.22 -2.28 -7.73
C ASN A 195 -15.74 -2.44 -7.87
N THR A 196 -16.19 -2.80 -9.07
CA THR A 196 -17.61 -3.12 -9.31
C THR A 196 -18.06 -4.29 -8.45
N TYR A 197 -17.31 -5.38 -8.42
CA TYR A 197 -17.64 -6.55 -7.62
C TYR A 197 -17.83 -6.23 -6.13
N PHE A 198 -16.94 -5.43 -5.53
CA PHE A 198 -17.04 -5.07 -4.12
C PHE A 198 -18.25 -4.16 -3.84
N LEU A 199 -18.56 -3.24 -4.75
CA LEU A 199 -19.76 -2.41 -4.64
C LEU A 199 -21.04 -3.27 -4.67
N ASP A 200 -21.10 -4.26 -5.54
CA ASP A 200 -22.24 -5.17 -5.66
C ASP A 200 -22.47 -6.00 -4.39
N ILE A 201 -21.39 -6.50 -3.78
CA ILE A 201 -21.49 -7.33 -2.57
C ILE A 201 -21.40 -6.55 -1.26
N LYS A 202 -21.18 -5.24 -1.28
CA LYS A 202 -20.96 -4.40 -0.09
C LYS A 202 -21.97 -4.62 1.02
N LYS A 203 -23.27 -4.64 0.66
CA LYS A 203 -24.37 -4.77 1.63
C LYS A 203 -24.60 -6.20 2.13
N SER A 204 -24.15 -7.20 1.39
CA SER A 204 -24.31 -8.63 1.73
C SER A 204 -23.05 -9.25 2.32
N SER A 205 -21.97 -8.49 2.39
CA SER A 205 -20.68 -8.96 2.90
C SER A 205 -20.74 -9.30 4.39
N LYS A 206 -20.11 -10.43 4.76
CA LYS A 206 -20.06 -10.93 6.15
C LYS A 206 -19.07 -10.19 7.03
N ALA A 207 -18.15 -9.42 6.43
CA ALA A 207 -17.16 -8.61 7.09
C ALA A 207 -16.76 -7.44 6.17
N PRO A 208 -16.15 -6.36 6.68
CA PRO A 208 -15.68 -5.26 5.86
C PRO A 208 -14.72 -5.73 4.76
N LEU A 209 -14.98 -5.32 3.52
CA LEU A 209 -14.14 -5.63 2.36
C LEU A 209 -12.93 -4.70 2.27
N ILE A 210 -13.10 -3.46 2.73
CA ILE A 210 -12.06 -2.43 2.81
C ILE A 210 -12.12 -1.83 4.21
N SER A 211 -10.96 -1.65 4.85
CA SER A 211 -10.85 -1.06 6.18
C SER A 211 -11.16 0.43 6.19
N LYS A 212 -11.80 0.93 7.25
CA LYS A 212 -11.96 2.36 7.52
C LYS A 212 -10.62 3.05 7.82
N SER A 213 -9.67 2.33 8.39
CA SER A 213 -8.36 2.84 8.82
C SER A 213 -7.19 2.50 7.90
N GLY A 214 -7.43 1.75 6.82
CA GLY A 214 -6.46 1.39 5.79
C GLY A 214 -6.90 1.84 4.39
N ILE A 215 -5.99 1.73 3.41
CA ILE A 215 -6.28 2.01 1.99
C ILE A 215 -6.56 0.75 1.20
N HIS A 216 -6.01 -0.38 1.62
CA HIS A 216 -6.12 -1.64 0.92
C HIS A 216 -7.44 -2.37 1.23
N TRP A 217 -7.76 -3.38 0.44
CA TRP A 217 -8.75 -4.35 0.86
C TRP A 217 -8.34 -5.01 2.18
N SER A 218 -9.32 -5.41 2.99
CA SER A 218 -9.08 -6.20 4.19
C SER A 218 -8.58 -7.61 3.83
N MET A 219 -8.09 -8.37 4.81
CA MET A 219 -7.79 -9.80 4.60
C MET A 219 -9.00 -10.56 4.02
N PHE A 220 -10.21 -10.26 4.52
CA PHE A 220 -11.44 -10.86 4.01
C PHE A 220 -11.73 -10.42 2.57
N GLY A 221 -11.61 -9.13 2.28
CA GLY A 221 -11.73 -8.61 0.91
C GLY A 221 -10.74 -9.25 -0.05
N ALA A 222 -9.48 -9.38 0.37
CA ALA A 222 -8.46 -10.06 -0.43
C ALA A 222 -8.80 -11.55 -0.68
N ALA A 223 -9.34 -12.27 0.31
CA ALA A 223 -9.77 -13.65 0.13
C ALA A 223 -10.92 -13.77 -0.88
N MET A 224 -11.92 -12.87 -0.80
CA MET A 224 -13.03 -12.80 -1.76
C MET A 224 -12.56 -12.49 -3.18
N ALA A 225 -11.63 -11.55 -3.32
CA ALA A 225 -11.03 -11.21 -4.61
C ALA A 225 -10.24 -12.39 -5.19
N MET A 226 -9.46 -13.08 -4.37
CA MET A 226 -8.69 -14.24 -4.82
C MET A 226 -9.57 -15.44 -5.18
N ASP A 227 -10.67 -15.67 -4.48
CA ASP A 227 -11.66 -16.70 -4.85
C ASP A 227 -12.26 -16.46 -6.25
N THR A 228 -12.63 -15.21 -6.52
CA THR A 228 -13.08 -14.78 -7.86
C THR A 228 -11.98 -14.94 -8.92
N LEU A 229 -10.74 -14.60 -8.58
CA LEU A 229 -9.60 -14.79 -9.50
C LEU A 229 -9.38 -16.26 -9.83
N VAL A 230 -9.39 -17.14 -8.82
CA VAL A 230 -9.24 -18.60 -9.01
C VAL A 230 -10.34 -19.12 -9.92
N SER A 231 -11.60 -18.78 -9.68
CA SER A 231 -12.74 -19.14 -10.52
C SER A 231 -12.53 -18.71 -11.98
N LYS A 232 -11.99 -17.51 -12.20
CA LYS A 232 -11.66 -17.04 -13.55
C LYS A 232 -10.55 -17.86 -14.21
N VAL A 233 -9.51 -18.19 -13.46
CA VAL A 233 -8.41 -19.05 -13.96
C VAL A 233 -8.94 -20.44 -14.30
N GLU A 234 -9.80 -21.04 -13.47
CA GLU A 234 -10.45 -22.32 -13.74
C GLU A 234 -11.25 -22.30 -15.05
N GLN A 235 -12.03 -21.26 -15.25
CA GLN A 235 -12.81 -21.07 -16.49
C GLN A 235 -11.90 -21.04 -17.72
N LEU A 236 -10.78 -20.29 -17.65
CA LEU A 236 -9.85 -20.11 -18.76
C LEU A 236 -9.00 -21.36 -19.02
N LYS A 237 -8.56 -22.02 -17.97
CA LYS A 237 -7.67 -23.20 -18.03
C LYS A 237 -8.43 -24.52 -18.13
N LYS A 238 -9.75 -24.53 -17.95
CA LYS A 238 -10.60 -25.74 -17.88
C LYS A 238 -10.04 -26.79 -16.93
N SER A 239 -9.66 -26.37 -15.74
CA SER A 239 -8.92 -27.17 -14.74
C SER A 239 -9.28 -26.68 -13.35
N THR A 240 -9.32 -27.58 -12.37
CA THR A 240 -9.62 -27.24 -10.97
C THR A 240 -8.39 -26.75 -10.25
N TYR A 241 -8.50 -25.62 -9.57
CA TYR A 241 -7.46 -25.01 -8.78
C TYR A 241 -7.87 -24.92 -7.29
N SER A 242 -6.91 -24.60 -6.43
CA SER A 242 -7.15 -24.42 -5.01
C SER A 242 -7.88 -23.10 -4.74
N HIS A 243 -8.99 -23.16 -4.02
CA HIS A 243 -9.71 -21.99 -3.52
C HIS A 243 -9.28 -21.60 -2.10
N PRO A 244 -9.48 -20.35 -1.67
CA PRO A 244 -9.20 -19.95 -0.30
C PRO A 244 -10.04 -20.73 0.71
N ILE A 245 -9.37 -21.33 1.70
CA ILE A 245 -10.04 -21.98 2.84
C ILE A 245 -9.68 -21.18 4.10
N TYR A 246 -10.68 -20.61 4.76
CA TYR A 246 -10.51 -19.82 5.97
C TYR A 246 -11.77 -19.84 6.83
N THR A 247 -11.59 -19.43 8.09
CA THR A 247 -12.70 -19.08 8.99
C THR A 247 -12.56 -17.63 9.41
N LEU A 248 -13.68 -16.92 9.58
CA LEU A 248 -13.69 -15.58 10.12
C LEU A 248 -13.53 -15.66 11.65
N ASP A 249 -12.49 -15.04 12.16
CA ASP A 249 -12.32 -14.87 13.59
C ASP A 249 -13.30 -13.80 14.10
N LYS A 250 -13.90 -14.04 15.26
CA LYS A 250 -14.78 -13.06 15.91
C LYS A 250 -13.99 -11.91 16.54
N SER A 251 -12.71 -12.13 16.86
CA SER A 251 -11.81 -11.13 17.40
C SER A 251 -11.03 -10.44 16.30
N TYR A 252 -10.89 -9.12 16.38
CA TYR A 252 -9.94 -8.38 15.57
C TYR A 252 -8.52 -8.63 16.09
N ARG A 253 -7.65 -9.09 15.21
CA ARG A 253 -6.20 -9.06 15.43
C ARG A 253 -5.62 -8.08 14.42
N PHE A 254 -4.77 -7.20 14.89
CA PHE A 254 -4.12 -6.19 14.07
C PHE A 254 -3.37 -6.85 12.90
N PHE A 255 -3.71 -6.43 11.68
CA PHE A 255 -2.97 -6.73 10.48
C PHE A 255 -2.53 -5.40 9.85
N TYR A 256 -1.25 -5.25 9.56
CA TYR A 256 -0.64 -3.97 9.17
C TYR A 256 -1.39 -3.27 8.03
N ASN A 257 -1.75 -4.00 6.97
CA ASN A 257 -2.41 -3.42 5.79
C ASN A 257 -3.87 -2.98 6.06
N ASP A 258 -4.49 -3.49 7.12
CA ASP A 258 -5.85 -3.07 7.52
C ASP A 258 -5.85 -1.70 8.20
N ASN A 259 -4.68 -1.20 8.61
CA ASN A 259 -4.53 0.01 9.42
C ASN A 259 -3.35 0.90 8.93
N ASP A 260 -2.97 0.76 7.69
CA ASP A 260 -1.79 1.42 7.14
C ASP A 260 -1.92 2.96 7.11
N LEU A 261 -3.12 3.50 6.84
CA LEU A 261 -3.35 4.95 6.90
C LEU A 261 -3.30 5.46 8.35
N ALA A 262 -3.91 4.74 9.29
CA ALA A 262 -3.91 5.14 10.69
C ALA A 262 -2.49 5.10 11.30
N GLN A 263 -1.64 4.17 10.87
CA GLN A 263 -0.24 4.13 11.29
C GLN A 263 0.54 5.37 10.84
N LEU A 264 0.21 5.95 9.67
CA LEU A 264 0.84 7.16 9.17
C LEU A 264 0.49 8.42 9.97
N LEU A 265 -0.56 8.40 10.78
CA LEU A 265 -0.91 9.52 11.67
C LEU A 265 0.14 9.74 12.76
N ASN A 266 0.94 8.71 13.06
CA ASN A 266 1.92 8.76 14.13
C ASN A 266 1.34 9.28 15.44
N VAL A 267 0.23 8.70 15.87
CA VAL A 267 -0.42 8.95 17.17
C VAL A 267 -0.13 7.80 18.14
N LEU A 268 -0.40 7.98 19.43
CA LEU A 268 -0.21 6.95 20.46
C LEU A 268 -1.28 5.86 20.39
N SER A 269 -2.51 6.26 20.03
CA SER A 269 -3.67 5.36 19.85
C SER A 269 -4.28 5.61 18.48
N PRO A 270 -3.78 4.91 17.43
CA PRO A 270 -4.32 5.06 16.09
C PRO A 270 -5.79 4.62 16.02
N PRO A 271 -6.64 5.30 15.24
CA PRO A 271 -7.99 4.83 14.98
C PRO A 271 -7.95 3.44 14.33
N ASN A 272 -8.88 2.60 14.70
CA ASN A 272 -9.04 1.26 14.16
C ASN A 272 -10.46 1.05 13.66
N ASP A 273 -10.66 0.00 12.88
CA ASP A 273 -11.97 -0.44 12.43
C ASP A 273 -12.39 -1.68 13.24
N PRO A 274 -13.30 -1.53 14.23
CA PRO A 274 -13.69 -2.63 15.11
C PRO A 274 -14.53 -3.70 14.41
N GLU A 275 -15.04 -3.42 13.21
CA GLU A 275 -15.83 -4.35 12.41
C GLU A 275 -14.95 -5.33 11.63
N LEU A 276 -13.67 -5.01 11.43
CA LEU A 276 -12.73 -5.89 10.76
C LEU A 276 -12.67 -7.27 11.42
N ARG A 277 -12.41 -8.26 10.61
CA ARG A 277 -12.23 -9.65 11.05
C ARG A 277 -10.96 -10.22 10.46
N CYS A 278 -10.18 -10.89 11.28
CA CYS A 278 -9.04 -11.66 10.81
C CYS A 278 -9.50 -12.97 10.21
N LEU A 279 -8.70 -13.48 9.28
CA LEU A 279 -8.86 -14.82 8.76
C LEU A 279 -7.97 -15.77 9.55
N THR A 280 -8.55 -16.89 9.96
CA THR A 280 -7.79 -18.04 10.47
C THR A 280 -7.76 -19.11 9.37
N PHE A 281 -6.56 -19.52 9.01
CA PHE A 281 -6.35 -20.50 7.95
C PHE A 281 -6.16 -21.89 8.57
N PRO A 282 -6.90 -22.93 8.10
CA PRO A 282 -6.75 -24.26 8.62
C PRO A 282 -5.41 -24.87 8.17
N ILE A 283 -4.89 -25.81 8.96
CA ILE A 283 -3.71 -26.60 8.61
C ILE A 283 -3.99 -27.51 7.39
N GLN A 284 -5.27 -27.86 7.18
CA GLN A 284 -5.69 -28.66 6.05
C GLN A 284 -5.43 -27.93 4.73
N ARG A 285 -4.73 -28.60 3.84
CA ARG A 285 -4.43 -28.04 2.51
C ARG A 285 -5.67 -28.02 1.63
N PRO A 286 -5.90 -26.95 0.84
CA PRO A 286 -6.99 -26.91 -0.12
C PRO A 286 -6.85 -28.03 -1.16
N VAL A 287 -8.00 -28.49 -1.66
CA VAL A 287 -8.07 -29.44 -2.78
C VAL A 287 -7.86 -28.67 -4.09
N GLY A 288 -7.15 -29.25 -5.03
CA GLY A 288 -6.83 -28.65 -6.33
C GLY A 288 -5.35 -28.32 -6.51
N LYS A 289 -4.98 -28.02 -7.73
CA LYS A 289 -3.61 -27.58 -8.03
C LYS A 289 -3.45 -26.09 -7.70
N LYS A 290 -2.23 -25.69 -7.38
CA LYS A 290 -1.92 -24.28 -7.16
C LYS A 290 -1.61 -23.60 -8.50
N ILE A 291 -1.91 -22.33 -8.59
CA ILE A 291 -1.65 -21.49 -9.77
C ILE A 291 -0.16 -21.13 -9.77
N ARG A 292 0.53 -21.40 -10.89
CA ARG A 292 1.81 -20.78 -11.17
C ARG A 292 1.56 -19.49 -11.93
N ALA A 293 1.71 -18.34 -11.27
CA ALA A 293 1.42 -17.05 -11.87
C ALA A 293 2.67 -16.18 -12.04
N LEU A 294 2.63 -15.31 -13.06
CA LEU A 294 3.45 -14.12 -13.11
C LEU A 294 2.56 -12.93 -12.74
N ILE A 295 2.81 -12.33 -11.60
CA ILE A 295 1.97 -11.28 -11.01
C ILE A 295 2.73 -9.96 -11.07
N ILE A 296 2.15 -8.97 -11.74
CA ILE A 296 2.61 -7.58 -11.75
C ILE A 296 1.57 -6.78 -11.01
N SER A 297 1.94 -6.20 -9.88
CA SER A 297 0.99 -5.51 -9.00
C SER A 297 1.62 -4.36 -8.22
N ASP A 298 0.77 -3.46 -7.74
CA ASP A 298 1.06 -2.55 -6.63
C ASP A 298 0.94 -3.26 -5.27
N SER A 299 0.83 -2.45 -4.21
CA SER A 299 0.75 -2.94 -2.84
C SER A 299 -0.53 -3.71 -2.48
N PHE A 300 -1.56 -3.72 -3.33
CA PHE A 300 -2.76 -4.50 -3.06
C PHE A 300 -2.48 -6.01 -2.99
N PHE A 301 -1.54 -6.53 -3.79
CA PHE A 301 -1.17 -7.94 -3.68
C PHE A 301 -0.34 -8.26 -2.43
N ASP A 302 0.22 -7.27 -1.75
CA ASP A 302 0.95 -7.49 -0.49
C ASP A 302 0.05 -8.13 0.59
N VAL A 303 -1.23 -7.78 0.67
CA VAL A 303 -2.18 -8.43 1.57
C VAL A 303 -2.26 -9.94 1.33
N VAL A 304 -2.27 -10.36 0.06
CA VAL A 304 -2.24 -11.78 -0.31
C VAL A 304 -0.88 -12.40 -0.03
N SER A 305 0.21 -11.70 -0.39
CA SER A 305 1.57 -12.22 -0.29
C SER A 305 2.06 -12.39 1.15
N MET A 306 1.54 -11.62 2.09
CA MET A 306 1.88 -11.63 3.52
C MET A 306 0.98 -12.56 4.34
N THR A 307 0.02 -13.21 3.72
CA THR A 307 -0.92 -14.13 4.38
C THR A 307 -0.80 -15.54 3.83
N ASP A 308 -1.42 -16.50 4.51
CA ASP A 308 -1.48 -17.90 4.05
C ASP A 308 -2.26 -18.08 2.74
N LEU A 309 -3.01 -17.07 2.29
CA LEU A 309 -3.64 -17.06 0.97
C LEU A 309 -2.64 -17.36 -0.15
N ARG A 310 -1.45 -16.76 -0.09
CA ARG A 310 -0.40 -17.06 -1.07
C ARG A 310 -0.05 -18.54 -1.11
N GLN A 311 0.16 -19.13 0.06
CA GLN A 311 0.57 -20.54 0.16
C GLN A 311 -0.54 -21.50 -0.27
N GLN A 312 -1.79 -21.11 -0.05
CA GLN A 312 -2.94 -21.93 -0.47
C GLN A 312 -3.12 -21.91 -1.99
N LEU A 313 -2.99 -20.76 -2.63
CA LEU A 313 -3.43 -20.52 -4.00
C LEU A 313 -2.31 -20.63 -5.04
N PHE A 314 -1.09 -20.28 -4.67
CA PHE A 314 0.00 -20.13 -5.62
C PHE A 314 1.15 -21.10 -5.35
N THR A 315 1.84 -21.50 -6.42
CA THR A 315 3.04 -22.33 -6.33
C THR A 315 4.21 -21.51 -5.77
N THR A 316 5.24 -22.19 -5.26
CA THR A 316 6.45 -21.55 -4.71
C THR A 316 7.25 -20.79 -5.76
N ASP A 317 7.14 -21.19 -7.03
CA ASP A 317 7.83 -20.54 -8.16
C ASP A 317 7.00 -19.46 -8.87
N THR A 318 5.81 -19.13 -8.33
CA THR A 318 5.06 -17.92 -8.70
C THR A 318 5.92 -16.67 -8.47
N LYS A 319 5.99 -15.80 -9.48
CA LYS A 319 6.74 -14.55 -9.40
C LYS A 319 5.80 -13.39 -9.10
N TYR A 320 6.14 -12.62 -8.06
CA TYR A 320 5.47 -11.36 -7.76
C TYR A 320 6.41 -10.19 -8.03
N LEU A 321 6.07 -9.38 -9.02
CA LEU A 321 6.82 -8.22 -9.49
C LEU A 321 6.12 -6.95 -9.01
N TYR A 322 6.58 -6.44 -7.89
CA TYR A 322 6.05 -5.24 -7.25
C TYR A 322 6.44 -4.00 -8.05
N TYR A 323 5.46 -3.26 -8.56
CA TYR A 323 5.62 -2.12 -9.47
C TYR A 323 6.55 -2.41 -10.66
N PHE A 324 6.63 -3.67 -11.07
CA PHE A 324 7.56 -4.13 -12.12
C PHE A 324 9.01 -3.62 -11.92
N ASN A 325 9.41 -3.51 -10.68
CA ASN A 325 10.73 -3.04 -10.26
C ASN A 325 11.42 -4.03 -9.34
N THR A 326 10.67 -4.59 -8.39
CA THR A 326 11.19 -5.48 -7.37
C THR A 326 10.48 -6.82 -7.41
N ARG A 327 11.26 -7.91 -7.48
CA ARG A 327 10.76 -9.26 -7.27
C ARG A 327 10.63 -9.50 -5.76
N LYS A 328 9.40 -9.52 -5.27
CA LYS A 328 9.11 -9.78 -3.87
C LYS A 328 9.22 -11.27 -3.54
N ASP A 329 9.94 -11.57 -2.48
CA ASP A 329 10.10 -12.92 -1.93
C ASP A 329 9.39 -13.01 -0.58
N PRO A 330 8.68 -14.13 -0.27
CA PRO A 330 8.02 -14.32 1.02
C PRO A 330 8.96 -14.29 2.23
N THR A 331 10.25 -14.55 2.00
CA THR A 331 11.30 -14.53 3.03
C THR A 331 11.95 -13.15 3.19
N ASN A 332 11.37 -12.10 2.59
CA ASN A 332 11.92 -10.74 2.51
C ASN A 332 13.27 -10.60 1.79
N ASN A 333 13.72 -11.62 1.08
CA ASN A 333 14.90 -11.54 0.21
C ASN A 333 14.51 -10.95 -1.15
N ASN A 334 14.09 -9.69 -1.14
CA ASN A 334 13.65 -8.99 -2.33
C ASN A 334 14.81 -8.72 -3.28
N GLN A 335 14.58 -8.92 -4.58
CA GLN A 335 15.59 -8.78 -5.63
C GLN A 335 15.06 -7.85 -6.73
N GLY A 336 15.98 -7.18 -7.43
CA GLY A 336 15.64 -6.49 -8.68
C GLY A 336 15.32 -7.46 -9.81
N LEU A 337 14.90 -6.93 -10.94
CA LEU A 337 14.56 -7.74 -12.13
C LEU A 337 15.76 -8.12 -12.99
N ALA A 338 16.97 -7.66 -12.65
CA ALA A 338 18.19 -7.95 -13.40
C ALA A 338 18.40 -9.48 -13.54
N GLY A 339 18.69 -9.93 -14.76
CA GLY A 339 18.90 -11.35 -15.05
C GLY A 339 17.63 -12.20 -15.20
N MET A 340 16.45 -11.65 -15.03
CA MET A 340 15.19 -12.38 -15.28
C MET A 340 14.87 -12.39 -16.77
N ASN A 341 14.66 -13.58 -17.34
CA ASN A 341 14.13 -13.70 -18.68
C ASN A 341 12.59 -13.60 -18.65
N LEU A 342 12.08 -12.43 -19.01
CA LEU A 342 10.65 -12.13 -18.92
C LEU A 342 9.82 -13.05 -19.81
N LEU A 343 10.27 -13.32 -21.04
CA LEU A 343 9.55 -14.19 -21.97
C LEU A 343 9.45 -15.63 -21.46
N GLU A 344 10.52 -16.15 -20.87
CA GLU A 344 10.48 -17.48 -20.24
C GLU A 344 9.51 -17.53 -19.06
N GLU A 345 9.52 -16.53 -18.19
CA GLU A 345 8.61 -16.50 -17.05
C GLU A 345 7.14 -16.40 -17.49
N MET A 346 6.85 -15.61 -18.55
CA MET A 346 5.50 -15.56 -19.12
C MET A 346 5.07 -16.91 -19.70
N LYS A 347 5.95 -17.63 -20.44
CA LYS A 347 5.66 -18.94 -21.04
C LYS A 347 5.56 -20.08 -20.00
N LYS A 348 6.13 -19.90 -18.82
CA LYS A 348 6.06 -20.89 -17.72
C LYS A 348 4.82 -20.70 -16.83
N ALA A 349 4.21 -19.52 -16.83
CA ALA A 349 3.08 -19.20 -15.97
C ALA A 349 1.77 -19.83 -16.48
N ASP A 350 0.90 -20.32 -15.59
CA ASP A 350 -0.46 -20.72 -15.93
C ASP A 350 -1.28 -19.52 -16.41
N CYS A 351 -1.01 -18.33 -15.81
CA CYS A 351 -1.59 -17.05 -16.22
C CYS A 351 -0.67 -15.89 -15.79
N ILE A 352 -0.87 -14.73 -16.45
CA ILE A 352 -0.24 -13.46 -16.09
C ILE A 352 -1.31 -12.57 -15.48
N ILE A 353 -1.06 -12.05 -14.29
CA ILE A 353 -2.00 -11.21 -13.55
C ILE A 353 -1.44 -9.79 -13.49
N LEU A 354 -2.19 -8.83 -14.04
CA LEU A 354 -1.89 -7.41 -13.91
C LEU A 354 -2.89 -6.81 -12.93
N LEU A 355 -2.47 -6.61 -11.68
CA LEU A 355 -3.33 -6.06 -10.63
C LEU A 355 -2.96 -4.61 -10.35
N ASN A 356 -3.89 -3.71 -10.63
CA ASN A 356 -3.75 -2.27 -10.41
C ASN A 356 -4.87 -1.73 -9.55
N ASP A 357 -4.54 -0.90 -8.57
CA ASP A 357 -5.49 0.02 -7.96
C ASP A 357 -5.95 1.06 -8.98
N ILE A 358 -7.22 1.47 -8.88
CA ILE A 358 -7.81 2.50 -9.76
C ILE A 358 -6.96 3.76 -9.80
N VAL A 359 -6.41 4.18 -8.66
CA VAL A 359 -5.59 5.40 -8.52
C VAL A 359 -4.29 5.30 -9.30
N ASN A 360 -3.76 4.09 -9.48
CA ASN A 360 -2.50 3.83 -10.20
C ASN A 360 -2.70 3.49 -11.69
N MET A 361 -3.92 3.59 -12.22
CA MET A 361 -4.20 3.16 -13.60
C MET A 361 -3.49 4.01 -14.68
N GLU A 362 -3.00 5.20 -14.37
CA GLU A 362 -2.11 5.96 -15.26
C GLU A 362 -0.81 5.20 -15.57
N ASN A 363 -0.29 4.49 -14.58
CA ASN A 363 0.92 3.67 -14.67
C ASN A 363 0.63 2.19 -14.98
N PHE A 364 -0.55 1.89 -15.51
CA PHE A 364 -1.01 0.54 -15.79
C PHE A 364 0.10 -0.36 -16.36
N GLY A 365 0.40 -1.44 -15.63
CA GLY A 365 1.45 -2.41 -15.95
C GLY A 365 2.88 -1.95 -15.67
N TRP A 366 3.12 -0.71 -15.16
CA TRP A 366 4.44 -0.17 -14.70
C TRP A 366 5.63 -0.48 -15.60
N GLY A 367 5.44 -0.49 -16.92
CA GLY A 367 6.48 -0.79 -17.91
C GLY A 367 6.59 -2.27 -18.29
N PHE A 368 5.85 -3.18 -17.65
CA PHE A 368 5.77 -4.59 -18.06
C PHE A 368 5.29 -4.73 -19.51
N ILE A 369 4.21 -4.02 -19.87
CA ILE A 369 3.61 -4.10 -21.21
C ILE A 369 4.62 -3.69 -22.27
N GLU A 370 5.35 -2.61 -22.04
CA GLU A 370 6.37 -2.10 -22.95
C GLU A 370 7.54 -3.09 -23.08
N SER A 371 8.05 -3.58 -21.96
CA SER A 371 9.18 -4.52 -21.91
C SER A 371 8.84 -5.85 -22.57
N ALA A 372 7.69 -6.44 -22.23
CA ALA A 372 7.24 -7.70 -22.82
C ALA A 372 7.00 -7.57 -24.32
N TYR A 373 6.38 -6.47 -24.76
CA TYR A 373 6.16 -6.21 -26.17
C TYR A 373 7.49 -6.09 -26.96
N LEU A 374 8.47 -5.37 -26.43
CA LEU A 374 9.80 -5.24 -27.05
C LEU A 374 10.53 -6.58 -27.12
N ASP A 375 10.47 -7.40 -26.10
CA ASP A 375 11.12 -8.71 -26.08
C ASP A 375 10.50 -9.66 -27.09
N ILE A 376 9.17 -9.63 -27.25
CA ILE A 376 8.47 -10.39 -28.31
C ILE A 376 8.91 -9.91 -29.71
N GLN A 377 9.07 -8.59 -29.92
CA GLN A 377 9.53 -8.08 -31.21
C GLN A 377 10.98 -8.53 -31.55
N LYS A 378 11.85 -8.62 -30.53
CA LYS A 378 13.21 -9.15 -30.70
C LYS A 378 13.20 -10.65 -31.02
N GLU A 379 12.35 -11.42 -30.33
CA GLU A 379 12.22 -12.87 -30.56
C GLU A 379 11.76 -13.20 -32.01
N LYS A 380 10.81 -12.40 -32.54
CA LYS A 380 10.30 -12.59 -33.93
C LYS A 380 11.31 -12.22 -35.02
N LYS A 381 12.40 -11.51 -34.69
CA LYS A 381 13.45 -11.11 -35.61
C LYS A 381 14.62 -12.10 -35.66
N LYS A 382 14.66 -13.05 -34.74
CA LYS A 382 15.60 -14.18 -34.71
C LYS A 382 15.08 -15.31 -35.57
#